data_03b67ccc31afe804cde021ff0a712564
#
_entry.id   03b67ccc31afe804cde021ff0a712564
#
_cell.length_a   1.000
_cell.length_b   1.000
_cell.length_c   1.000
_cell.angle_alpha   90.00
_cell.angle_beta   90.00
_cell.angle_gamma   90.00
#
_symmetry.space_group_name_H-M   'P 1'
#
loop_
_entity.id
_entity.type
_entity.pdbx_description
1 polymer ?
#
loop_
_entity_poly.entity_id
_entity_poly.type
_entity_poly.pdbx_seq_one_letter_code
_entity_poly.pdbx_strand_id
1 'polypeptide(L)'
;RNAVENSRNGCAYWLYNEITPNYGMKFLQEMEFSKLSPDDYSLSAALGGLTYGATTTEMANAYSTLANHGEYKRADCLTSIKDKSGKEIYEEPISKEVYSEEAADQMVDIMMGVITNGTAKSINWYSSTDTEAAGKTGTTNDTRDGWFCGITPQYTIAVWVGNDDHTIVSGLYGNGYPLKIWKESMLYLIQDQKTQKFDLSVSKHSHTDTSDEETTDTTENPDDQTTTPDTTTVPNDQTPSTDTKTDGKTSTPSGDDGIQGSLDGSHDSGTGDTGNSGN
;
A
#
# COMPACT_ATOMS: atom_id res chain seq x y z
N ARG A 1 14.79 -7.67 -0.17
CA ARG A 1 14.66 -7.26 1.24
C ARG A 1 14.64 -5.75 1.37
N ASN A 2 15.75 -5.04 1.26
CA ASN A 2 15.85 -3.57 1.45
C ASN A 2 14.76 -2.76 0.71
N ALA A 3 14.40 -3.19 -0.51
CA ALA A 3 13.36 -2.52 -1.30
C ALA A 3 11.97 -2.57 -0.65
N VAL A 4 11.61 -3.69 -0.02
CA VAL A 4 10.33 -3.84 0.71
C VAL A 4 10.38 -3.09 2.04
N GLU A 5 11.46 -3.24 2.80
CA GLU A 5 11.66 -2.58 4.09
C GLU A 5 11.53 -1.05 3.98
N ASN A 6 12.14 -0.48 2.94
CA ASN A 6 12.17 0.96 2.69
C ASN A 6 11.14 1.44 1.65
N SER A 7 10.21 0.57 1.26
CA SER A 7 9.13 0.90 0.31
C SER A 7 9.63 1.54 -1.00
N ARG A 8 10.65 0.93 -1.65
CA ARG A 8 11.28 1.43 -2.88
C ARG A 8 10.40 1.15 -4.10
N ASN A 9 9.65 2.14 -4.55
CA ASN A 9 8.71 2.02 -5.66
C ASN A 9 9.35 1.52 -6.95
N GLY A 10 10.55 2.01 -7.30
CA GLY A 10 11.24 1.60 -8.52
C GLY A 10 11.51 0.10 -8.59
N CYS A 11 11.87 -0.53 -7.46
CA CYS A 11 12.11 -1.98 -7.42
C CYS A 11 10.80 -2.77 -7.57
N ALA A 12 9.72 -2.33 -6.91
CA ALA A 12 8.42 -2.98 -7.03
C ALA A 12 7.89 -2.89 -8.48
N TYR A 13 7.98 -1.70 -9.06
CA TYR A 13 7.57 -1.43 -10.44
C TYR A 13 8.35 -2.28 -11.45
N TRP A 14 9.69 -2.31 -11.31
CA TRP A 14 10.55 -3.11 -12.18
C TRP A 14 10.21 -4.60 -12.10
N LEU A 15 10.12 -5.15 -10.87
CA LEU A 15 9.81 -6.57 -10.67
C LEU A 15 8.42 -6.92 -11.22
N TYR A 16 7.44 -6.05 -11.00
CA TYR A 16 6.08 -6.27 -11.50
C TYR A 16 6.00 -6.24 -13.04
N ASN A 17 6.84 -5.40 -13.67
CA ASN A 17 6.98 -5.40 -15.11
C ASN A 17 7.57 -6.73 -15.64
N GLU A 18 8.57 -7.30 -14.96
CA GLU A 18 9.16 -8.60 -15.33
C GLU A 18 8.17 -9.77 -15.23
N ILE A 19 7.36 -9.80 -14.16
CA ILE A 19 6.36 -10.85 -13.97
C ILE A 19 5.06 -10.61 -14.76
N THR A 20 4.87 -9.43 -15.30
CA THR A 20 3.71 -8.89 -16.02
C THR A 20 2.50 -8.58 -15.13
N PRO A 21 1.74 -7.50 -15.43
CA PRO A 21 0.51 -7.16 -14.70
C PRO A 21 -0.52 -8.29 -14.68
N ASN A 22 -0.69 -9.00 -15.80
CA ASN A 22 -1.65 -10.12 -15.87
C ASN A 22 -1.32 -11.23 -14.86
N TYR A 23 -0.04 -11.54 -14.68
CA TYR A 23 0.36 -12.55 -13.71
C TYR A 23 0.15 -12.05 -12.28
N GLY A 24 0.50 -10.81 -11.95
CA GLY A 24 0.28 -10.25 -10.63
C GLY A 24 -1.19 -10.15 -10.25
N MET A 25 -2.04 -9.68 -11.18
CA MET A 25 -3.49 -9.53 -10.94
C MET A 25 -4.20 -10.87 -10.69
N LYS A 26 -3.67 -11.98 -11.23
CA LYS A 26 -4.20 -13.31 -10.97
C LYS A 26 -4.26 -13.63 -9.47
N PHE A 27 -3.24 -13.26 -8.71
CA PHE A 27 -3.21 -13.50 -7.26
C PHE A 27 -4.28 -12.70 -6.52
N LEU A 28 -4.56 -11.45 -6.94
CA LEU A 28 -5.66 -10.67 -6.36
C LEU A 28 -7.02 -11.30 -6.67
N GLN A 29 -7.20 -11.86 -7.88
CA GLN A 29 -8.42 -12.61 -8.22
C GLN A 29 -8.56 -13.88 -7.37
N GLU A 30 -7.47 -14.63 -7.18
CA GLU A 30 -7.45 -15.83 -6.35
C GLU A 30 -7.75 -15.50 -4.88
N MET A 31 -7.37 -14.32 -4.40
CA MET A 31 -7.72 -13.82 -3.06
C MET A 31 -9.06 -13.07 -3.02
N GLU A 32 -9.88 -13.19 -4.07
CA GLU A 32 -11.27 -12.72 -4.12
C GLU A 32 -11.43 -11.20 -3.93
N PHE A 33 -10.48 -10.38 -4.44
CA PHE A 33 -10.66 -8.93 -4.50
C PHE A 33 -11.87 -8.60 -5.37
N SER A 34 -12.87 -7.94 -4.79
CA SER A 34 -14.22 -7.82 -5.38
C SER A 34 -14.36 -6.73 -6.46
N LYS A 35 -13.44 -5.76 -6.50
CA LYS A 35 -13.56 -4.55 -7.32
C LYS A 35 -12.43 -4.36 -8.33
N LEU A 36 -11.89 -5.46 -8.87
CA LEU A 36 -10.86 -5.39 -9.91
C LEU A 36 -11.46 -4.93 -11.24
N SER A 37 -10.81 -3.94 -11.86
CA SER A 37 -11.16 -3.38 -13.16
C SER A 37 -10.18 -3.84 -14.25
N PRO A 38 -10.57 -3.89 -15.54
CA PRO A 38 -9.62 -4.07 -16.64
C PRO A 38 -8.47 -3.04 -16.63
N ASP A 39 -8.71 -1.82 -16.15
CA ASP A 39 -7.69 -0.76 -16.04
C ASP A 39 -6.62 -1.04 -14.99
N ASP A 40 -6.89 -1.95 -14.05
CA ASP A 40 -5.94 -2.37 -13.01
C ASP A 40 -4.83 -3.30 -13.53
N TYR A 41 -5.00 -3.86 -14.75
CA TYR A 41 -3.98 -4.67 -15.42
C TYR A 41 -2.85 -3.81 -15.99
N SER A 42 -2.33 -2.92 -15.16
CA SER A 42 -1.32 -1.94 -15.50
C SER A 42 -0.22 -1.91 -14.43
N LEU A 43 0.91 -1.28 -14.74
CA LEU A 43 2.05 -1.20 -13.83
C LEU A 43 1.77 -0.39 -12.55
N SER A 44 0.71 0.43 -12.52
CA SER A 44 0.31 1.16 -11.32
C SER A 44 -0.14 0.23 -10.18
N ALA A 45 -0.67 -0.95 -10.51
CA ALA A 45 -1.06 -1.96 -9.52
C ALA A 45 0.11 -2.44 -8.66
N ALA A 46 1.36 -2.40 -9.17
CA ALA A 46 2.56 -2.70 -8.39
C ALA A 46 2.72 -1.83 -7.14
N LEU A 47 2.13 -0.64 -7.16
CA LEU A 47 2.20 0.36 -6.10
C LEU A 47 0.86 0.52 -5.36
N GLY A 48 -0.10 -0.35 -5.63
CA GLY A 48 -1.44 -0.29 -5.04
C GLY A 48 -2.43 0.63 -5.76
N GLY A 49 -2.09 1.08 -6.99
CA GLY A 49 -2.96 1.92 -7.81
C GLY A 49 -4.09 1.11 -8.46
N LEU A 50 -5.10 0.76 -7.67
CA LEU A 50 -6.32 0.09 -8.14
C LEU A 50 -7.44 1.12 -8.37
N THR A 51 -8.21 0.94 -9.44
CA THR A 51 -9.29 1.86 -9.87
C THR A 51 -10.33 2.12 -8.76
N TYR A 52 -10.72 1.08 -8.07
CA TYR A 52 -11.71 1.15 -6.98
C TYR A 52 -11.09 0.91 -5.60
N GLY A 53 -9.76 0.76 -5.53
CA GLY A 53 -9.08 0.42 -4.29
C GLY A 53 -9.40 -0.99 -3.78
N ALA A 54 -9.22 -1.18 -2.48
CA ALA A 54 -9.52 -2.43 -1.78
C ALA A 54 -10.14 -2.13 -0.41
N THR A 55 -10.94 -3.05 0.10
CA THR A 55 -11.47 -2.96 1.46
C THR A 55 -10.45 -3.39 2.49
N THR A 56 -10.62 -2.94 3.74
CA THR A 56 -9.75 -3.38 4.86
C THR A 56 -9.85 -4.90 5.09
N THR A 57 -11.02 -5.49 4.84
CA THR A 57 -11.23 -6.94 4.95
C THR A 57 -10.44 -7.71 3.88
N GLU A 58 -10.48 -7.27 2.61
CA GLU A 58 -9.70 -7.88 1.53
C GLU A 58 -8.20 -7.79 1.81
N MET A 59 -7.74 -6.62 2.27
CA MET A 59 -6.34 -6.44 2.65
C MET A 59 -5.94 -7.32 3.83
N ALA A 60 -6.78 -7.41 4.88
CA ALA A 60 -6.50 -8.31 6.00
C ALA A 60 -6.43 -9.77 5.55
N ASN A 61 -7.35 -10.22 4.69
CA ASN A 61 -7.31 -11.56 4.12
C ASN A 61 -6.05 -11.83 3.29
N ALA A 62 -5.64 -10.88 2.45
CA ALA A 62 -4.44 -11.02 1.63
C ALA A 62 -3.17 -11.14 2.50
N TYR A 63 -3.08 -10.32 3.57
CA TYR A 63 -1.95 -10.41 4.50
C TYR A 63 -2.02 -11.66 5.39
N SER A 64 -3.22 -12.12 5.77
CA SER A 64 -3.35 -13.39 6.50
C SER A 64 -2.92 -14.59 5.67
N THR A 65 -3.08 -14.54 4.35
CA THR A 65 -2.59 -15.58 3.42
C THR A 65 -1.08 -15.77 3.56
N LEU A 66 -0.31 -14.69 3.70
CA LEU A 66 1.13 -14.76 3.94
C LEU A 66 1.44 -15.37 5.31
N ALA A 67 0.74 -14.95 6.37
CA ALA A 67 0.91 -15.49 7.72
C ALA A 67 0.46 -16.95 7.86
N ASN A 68 -0.38 -17.42 6.94
CA ASN A 68 -0.91 -18.77 6.85
C ASN A 68 -0.21 -19.60 5.75
N HIS A 69 1.10 -19.40 5.60
CA HIS A 69 1.97 -20.19 4.71
C HIS A 69 1.50 -20.24 3.25
N GLY A 70 0.87 -19.18 2.77
CA GLY A 70 0.37 -19.08 1.39
C GLY A 70 -1.05 -19.56 1.17
N GLU A 71 -1.70 -20.08 2.21
CA GLU A 71 -3.10 -20.52 2.15
C GLU A 71 -4.08 -19.37 2.41
N TYR A 72 -4.87 -19.03 1.41
CA TYR A 72 -5.97 -18.09 1.52
C TYR A 72 -7.21 -18.74 2.09
N LYS A 73 -7.78 -18.14 3.13
CA LYS A 73 -9.10 -18.47 3.66
C LYS A 73 -9.90 -17.18 3.80
N ARG A 74 -11.06 -17.12 3.15
CA ARG A 74 -11.92 -15.93 3.25
C ARG A 74 -12.34 -15.67 4.70
N ALA A 75 -12.21 -14.43 5.17
CA ALA A 75 -12.69 -14.05 6.48
C ALA A 75 -14.21 -14.22 6.57
N ASP A 76 -14.66 -14.79 7.66
CA ASP A 76 -16.07 -14.96 7.99
C ASP A 76 -16.30 -14.54 9.44
N CYS A 77 -17.44 -13.92 9.71
CA CYS A 77 -17.88 -13.55 11.05
C CYS A 77 -18.84 -14.58 11.67
N LEU A 78 -19.18 -15.61 10.92
CA LEU A 78 -20.09 -16.67 11.35
C LEU A 78 -19.29 -17.84 11.92
N THR A 79 -19.74 -18.37 13.03
CA THR A 79 -19.14 -19.55 13.66
C THR A 79 -20.07 -20.76 13.64
N SER A 80 -21.37 -20.55 13.53
CA SER A 80 -22.37 -21.60 13.52
C SER A 80 -23.72 -21.05 13.05
N ILE A 81 -24.40 -21.80 12.19
CA ILE A 81 -25.80 -21.59 11.84
C ILE A 81 -26.51 -22.94 12.00
N LYS A 82 -27.56 -22.96 12.81
CA LYS A 82 -28.37 -24.19 13.04
C LYS A 82 -29.79 -24.01 12.55
N ASP A 83 -30.32 -25.05 11.95
CA ASP A 83 -31.74 -25.11 11.60
C ASP A 83 -32.64 -25.31 12.84
N LYS A 84 -33.97 -25.33 12.63
CA LYS A 84 -34.96 -25.52 13.71
C LYS A 84 -34.85 -26.85 14.44
N SER A 85 -34.20 -27.86 13.83
CA SER A 85 -33.94 -29.16 14.43
C SER A 85 -32.63 -29.21 15.24
N GLY A 86 -31.86 -28.13 15.23
CA GLY A 86 -30.53 -28.05 15.84
C GLY A 86 -29.40 -28.60 14.98
N LYS A 87 -29.68 -28.94 13.73
CA LYS A 87 -28.66 -29.40 12.78
C LYS A 87 -27.82 -28.22 12.31
N GLU A 88 -26.49 -28.37 12.34
CA GLU A 88 -25.55 -27.41 11.77
C GLU A 88 -25.73 -27.32 10.25
N ILE A 89 -25.92 -26.12 9.73
CA ILE A 89 -26.05 -25.80 8.31
C ILE A 89 -25.01 -24.80 7.82
N TYR A 90 -24.16 -24.28 8.72
CA TYR A 90 -23.03 -23.43 8.35
C TYR A 90 -21.89 -24.30 7.81
N GLU A 91 -21.31 -23.86 6.71
CA GLU A 91 -20.12 -24.42 6.11
C GLU A 91 -19.00 -23.39 6.16
N GLU A 92 -17.90 -23.73 6.84
CA GLU A 92 -16.73 -22.87 6.87
C GLU A 92 -16.13 -22.65 5.47
N PRO A 93 -15.63 -21.44 5.16
CA PRO A 93 -14.86 -21.20 3.95
C PRO A 93 -13.68 -22.19 3.86
N ILE A 94 -13.52 -22.82 2.69
CA ILE A 94 -12.42 -23.73 2.42
C ILE A 94 -11.18 -22.90 2.09
N SER A 95 -10.03 -23.27 2.70
CA SER A 95 -8.75 -22.68 2.32
C SER A 95 -8.28 -23.20 0.97
N LYS A 96 -7.51 -22.36 0.28
CA LYS A 96 -6.85 -22.68 -0.99
C LYS A 96 -5.44 -22.09 -1.02
N GLU A 97 -4.51 -22.84 -1.58
CA GLU A 97 -3.16 -22.37 -1.82
C GLU A 97 -3.17 -21.27 -2.89
N VAL A 98 -2.60 -20.10 -2.56
CA VAL A 98 -2.39 -18.94 -3.45
C VAL A 98 -0.90 -18.71 -3.70
N TYR A 99 -0.10 -18.85 -2.67
CA TYR A 99 1.36 -18.80 -2.74
C TYR A 99 1.94 -20.11 -2.23
N SER A 100 3.12 -20.51 -2.70
CA SER A 100 3.84 -21.59 -2.03
C SER A 100 4.23 -21.16 -0.61
N GLU A 101 4.29 -22.12 0.31
CA GLU A 101 4.71 -21.92 1.69
C GLU A 101 6.05 -21.16 1.75
N GLU A 102 7.04 -21.61 0.96
CA GLU A 102 8.36 -20.96 0.92
C GLU A 102 8.28 -19.48 0.51
N ALA A 103 7.49 -19.14 -0.51
CA ALA A 103 7.34 -17.75 -0.97
C ALA A 103 6.63 -16.87 0.05
N ALA A 104 5.58 -17.39 0.70
CA ALA A 104 4.84 -16.69 1.75
C ALA A 104 5.74 -16.43 2.96
N ASP A 105 6.43 -17.45 3.43
CA ASP A 105 7.33 -17.37 4.59
C ASP A 105 8.52 -16.44 4.34
N GLN A 106 9.12 -16.49 3.14
CA GLN A 106 10.14 -15.51 2.75
C GLN A 106 9.61 -14.08 2.77
N MET A 107 8.38 -13.85 2.32
CA MET A 107 7.78 -12.52 2.37
C MET A 107 7.52 -12.06 3.80
N VAL A 108 7.03 -12.92 4.67
CA VAL A 108 6.86 -12.62 6.11
C VAL A 108 8.20 -12.21 6.72
N ASP A 109 9.27 -13.00 6.50
CA ASP A 109 10.62 -12.69 6.99
C ASP A 109 11.15 -11.34 6.45
N ILE A 110 10.87 -11.02 5.19
CA ILE A 110 11.21 -9.71 4.62
C ILE A 110 10.41 -8.58 5.30
N MET A 111 9.10 -8.77 5.51
CA MET A 111 8.22 -7.77 6.11
C MET A 111 8.47 -7.54 7.61
N MET A 112 9.07 -8.48 8.33
CA MET A 112 9.56 -8.22 9.70
C MET A 112 10.58 -7.08 9.70
N GLY A 113 11.40 -6.96 8.65
CA GLY A 113 12.35 -5.87 8.47
C GLY A 113 11.71 -4.48 8.32
N VAL A 114 10.47 -4.40 7.84
CA VAL A 114 9.70 -3.13 7.79
C VAL A 114 9.51 -2.54 9.20
N ILE A 115 9.28 -3.42 10.19
CA ILE A 115 9.03 -3.05 11.60
C ILE A 115 10.34 -2.79 12.35
N THR A 116 11.38 -3.56 12.05
CA THR A 116 12.66 -3.44 12.76
C THR A 116 13.56 -2.35 12.23
N ASN A 117 13.70 -2.25 10.90
CA ASN A 117 14.68 -1.40 10.22
C ASN A 117 14.06 -0.41 9.24
N GLY A 118 12.84 -0.70 8.76
CA GLY A 118 12.19 -0.03 7.64
C GLY A 118 11.24 1.10 8.04
N THR A 119 10.24 1.30 7.19
CA THR A 119 9.29 2.43 7.26
C THR A 119 8.42 2.45 8.52
N ALA A 120 8.26 1.31 9.21
CA ALA A 120 7.50 1.22 10.45
C ALA A 120 8.37 1.21 11.72
N LYS A 121 9.71 1.36 11.62
CA LYS A 121 10.66 1.32 12.74
C LYS A 121 10.27 2.28 13.89
N SER A 122 9.72 3.43 13.56
CA SER A 122 9.34 4.46 14.55
C SER A 122 8.31 3.99 15.59
N ILE A 123 7.59 2.89 15.32
CA ILE A 123 6.60 2.36 16.26
C ILE A 123 7.22 1.68 17.47
N ASN A 124 8.50 1.32 17.36
CA ASN A 124 9.25 0.67 18.43
C ASN A 124 8.50 -0.54 19.04
N TRP A 125 8.09 -1.47 18.18
CA TRP A 125 7.22 -2.61 18.50
C TRP A 125 7.78 -3.45 19.65
N TYR A 126 9.06 -3.85 19.54
CA TYR A 126 9.72 -4.74 20.49
C TYR A 126 10.04 -4.11 21.86
N SER A 127 9.75 -2.81 22.05
CA SER A 127 9.74 -2.23 23.40
C SER A 127 8.46 -2.55 24.18
N SER A 128 7.43 -3.04 23.49
CA SER A 128 6.11 -3.31 24.07
C SER A 128 5.81 -4.79 24.22
N THR A 129 6.41 -5.65 23.38
CA THR A 129 6.18 -7.10 23.38
C THR A 129 7.32 -7.83 22.65
N ASP A 130 7.56 -9.10 23.02
CA ASP A 130 8.47 -10.00 22.30
C ASP A 130 7.76 -10.83 21.21
N THR A 131 6.45 -10.66 21.02
CA THR A 131 5.74 -11.28 19.91
C THR A 131 6.23 -10.71 18.57
N GLU A 132 6.61 -11.59 17.65
CA GLU A 132 7.05 -11.16 16.32
C GLU A 132 5.92 -10.52 15.54
N ALA A 133 6.28 -9.54 14.73
CA ALA A 133 5.35 -8.84 13.86
C ALA A 133 5.98 -8.52 12.50
N ALA A 134 5.16 -8.57 11.46
CA ALA A 134 5.53 -8.18 10.11
C ALA A 134 4.44 -7.27 9.51
N GLY A 135 4.76 -6.48 8.52
CA GLY A 135 3.75 -5.60 7.93
C GLY A 135 4.28 -4.69 6.85
N LYS A 136 3.39 -3.83 6.34
CA LYS A 136 3.71 -2.88 5.28
C LYS A 136 2.93 -1.58 5.42
N THR A 137 3.62 -0.47 5.22
CA THR A 137 3.02 0.86 5.10
C THR A 137 2.57 1.14 3.67
N GLY A 138 1.48 1.85 3.50
CA GLY A 138 1.01 2.41 2.23
C GLY A 138 0.67 3.88 2.39
N THR A 139 0.98 4.69 1.38
CA THR A 139 0.61 6.11 1.32
C THR A 139 0.44 6.51 -0.15
N THR A 140 -0.69 7.08 -0.52
CA THR A 140 -0.88 7.65 -1.85
C THR A 140 -0.07 8.94 -2.01
N ASN A 141 0.35 9.26 -3.25
CA ASN A 141 1.19 10.42 -3.55
C ASN A 141 0.62 11.73 -3.01
N ASP A 142 -0.72 11.89 -3.08
CA ASP A 142 -1.43 13.09 -2.63
C ASP A 142 -1.90 12.99 -1.17
N THR A 143 -1.41 12.02 -0.40
CA THR A 143 -1.80 11.79 1.00
C THR A 143 -3.32 11.64 1.19
N ARG A 144 -4.02 11.01 0.25
CA ARG A 144 -5.46 10.72 0.33
C ARG A 144 -5.73 9.47 1.15
N ASP A 145 -4.82 8.49 1.05
CA ASP A 145 -4.90 7.20 1.73
C ASP A 145 -3.64 6.94 2.53
N GLY A 146 -3.81 6.57 3.77
CA GLY A 146 -2.79 6.01 4.63
C GLY A 146 -3.16 4.60 5.03
N TRP A 147 -2.26 3.63 4.78
CA TRP A 147 -2.47 2.22 5.09
C TRP A 147 -1.37 1.68 5.99
N PHE A 148 -1.76 0.81 6.90
CA PHE A 148 -0.86 -0.16 7.49
C PHE A 148 -1.55 -1.51 7.60
N CYS A 149 -0.96 -2.50 6.94
CA CYS A 149 -1.38 -3.90 7.05
C CYS A 149 -0.29 -4.65 7.79
N GLY A 150 -0.63 -5.27 8.91
CA GLY A 150 0.34 -5.96 9.73
C GLY A 150 -0.21 -7.22 10.35
N ILE A 151 0.70 -8.16 10.57
CA ILE A 151 0.46 -9.51 11.05
C ILE A 151 1.33 -9.80 12.27
N THR A 152 0.80 -10.63 13.14
CA THR A 152 1.52 -11.41 14.15
C THR A 152 1.21 -12.88 13.89
N PRO A 153 1.86 -13.84 14.57
CA PRO A 153 1.49 -15.25 14.43
C PRO A 153 0.02 -15.55 14.73
N GLN A 154 -0.67 -14.69 15.52
CA GLN A 154 -2.04 -14.93 15.95
C GLN A 154 -3.10 -14.11 15.18
N TYR A 155 -2.74 -12.90 14.75
CA TYR A 155 -3.73 -11.93 14.25
C TYR A 155 -3.21 -11.15 13.03
N THR A 156 -4.15 -10.80 12.17
CA THR A 156 -3.93 -9.88 11.06
C THR A 156 -4.86 -8.68 11.19
N ILE A 157 -4.32 -7.48 11.06
CA ILE A 157 -5.10 -6.25 11.06
C ILE A 157 -4.68 -5.39 9.87
N ALA A 158 -5.65 -4.90 9.10
CA ALA A 158 -5.46 -3.88 8.09
C ALA A 158 -6.15 -2.58 8.55
N VAL A 159 -5.39 -1.49 8.56
CA VAL A 159 -5.89 -0.16 8.95
C VAL A 159 -5.78 0.78 7.76
N TRP A 160 -6.90 1.42 7.45
CA TRP A 160 -6.97 2.52 6.49
C TRP A 160 -7.40 3.81 7.20
N VAL A 161 -6.78 4.90 6.82
CA VAL A 161 -7.16 6.26 7.22
C VAL A 161 -7.23 7.11 5.95
N GLY A 162 -8.32 7.83 5.79
CA GLY A 162 -8.59 8.69 4.64
C GLY A 162 -9.95 9.35 4.77
N ASN A 163 -10.36 10.07 3.74
CA ASN A 163 -11.70 10.64 3.61
C ASN A 163 -12.52 9.82 2.61
N ASP A 164 -13.80 9.57 2.91
CA ASP A 164 -14.72 8.80 2.05
C ASP A 164 -14.90 9.41 0.67
N ASP A 165 -14.76 10.73 0.55
CA ASP A 165 -14.80 11.47 -0.71
C ASP A 165 -13.43 11.53 -1.44
N HIS A 166 -12.44 10.79 -0.93
CA HIS A 166 -11.07 10.72 -1.47
C HIS A 166 -10.37 12.07 -1.56
N THR A 167 -10.71 13.02 -0.69
CA THR A 167 -10.01 14.31 -0.58
C THR A 167 -8.69 14.18 0.17
N ILE A 168 -7.78 15.15 -0.03
CA ILE A 168 -6.46 15.17 0.60
C ILE A 168 -6.57 15.30 2.12
N VAL A 169 -5.82 14.46 2.84
CA VAL A 169 -5.64 14.55 4.29
C VAL A 169 -4.21 15.03 4.56
N SER A 170 -4.08 16.29 4.95
CA SER A 170 -2.76 16.89 5.17
C SER A 170 -1.95 16.14 6.23
N GLY A 171 -0.72 15.76 5.88
CA GLY A 171 0.20 15.06 6.78
C GLY A 171 -0.16 13.59 7.05
N LEU A 172 -1.01 12.99 6.21
CA LEU A 172 -1.33 11.57 6.31
C LEU A 172 -0.20 10.73 5.70
N TYR A 173 0.33 9.81 6.51
CA TYR A 173 1.31 8.80 6.09
C TYR A 173 0.97 7.45 6.73
N GLY A 174 1.25 6.35 6.02
CA GLY A 174 1.00 5.00 6.50
C GLY A 174 1.74 4.65 7.80
N ASN A 175 2.92 5.25 8.02
CA ASN A 175 3.68 5.14 9.27
C ASN A 175 3.24 6.13 10.36
N GLY A 176 2.18 6.89 10.14
CA GLY A 176 1.56 7.81 11.09
C GLY A 176 0.38 7.19 11.85
N TYR A 177 -0.81 7.70 11.59
CA TYR A 177 -2.04 7.23 12.27
C TYR A 177 -2.36 5.75 12.01
N PRO A 178 -2.30 5.23 10.76
CA PRO A 178 -2.60 3.81 10.52
C PRO A 178 -1.74 2.87 11.34
N LEU A 179 -0.43 3.12 11.35
CA LEU A 179 0.53 2.32 12.11
C LEU A 179 0.29 2.38 13.62
N LYS A 180 -0.05 3.57 14.16
CA LYS A 180 -0.35 3.74 15.59
C LYS A 180 -1.63 3.00 15.99
N ILE A 181 -2.69 3.13 15.19
CA ILE A 181 -3.96 2.43 15.41
C ILE A 181 -3.72 0.92 15.38
N TRP A 182 -2.96 0.43 14.39
CA TRP A 182 -2.59 -0.97 14.29
C TRP A 182 -1.87 -1.45 15.55
N LYS A 183 -0.86 -0.71 16.02
CA LYS A 183 -0.09 -1.10 17.23
C LYS A 183 -0.99 -1.24 18.45
N GLU A 184 -1.79 -0.22 18.76
CA GLU A 184 -2.64 -0.23 19.94
C GLU A 184 -3.68 -1.36 19.87
N SER A 185 -4.29 -1.56 18.70
CA SER A 185 -5.25 -2.64 18.48
C SER A 185 -4.61 -4.02 18.62
N MET A 186 -3.42 -4.20 18.03
CA MET A 186 -2.71 -5.48 18.09
C MET A 186 -2.25 -5.79 19.53
N LEU A 187 -1.67 -4.81 20.24
CA LEU A 187 -1.27 -4.98 21.63
C LEU A 187 -2.45 -5.34 22.54
N TYR A 188 -3.62 -4.72 22.29
CA TYR A 188 -4.85 -5.06 23.01
C TYR A 188 -5.27 -6.52 22.78
N LEU A 189 -5.16 -7.02 21.55
CA LEU A 189 -5.53 -8.41 21.23
C LEU A 189 -4.58 -9.44 21.83
N ILE A 190 -3.28 -9.13 21.93
CA ILE A 190 -2.26 -10.08 22.41
C ILE A 190 -1.90 -9.92 23.90
N GLN A 191 -2.49 -8.93 24.61
CA GLN A 191 -2.09 -8.57 25.98
C GLN A 191 -2.11 -9.74 26.98
N ASP A 192 -3.06 -10.66 26.84
CA ASP A 192 -3.24 -11.81 27.74
C ASP A 192 -2.72 -13.12 27.14
N GLN A 193 -1.95 -13.02 26.03
CA GLN A 193 -1.43 -14.19 25.33
C GLN A 193 0.06 -14.37 25.56
N LYS A 194 0.52 -15.61 25.40
CA LYS A 194 1.96 -15.87 25.38
C LYS A 194 2.58 -15.25 24.13
N THR A 195 3.78 -14.71 24.31
CA THR A 195 4.60 -14.26 23.18
C THR A 195 4.79 -15.37 22.15
N GLN A 196 4.67 -15.04 20.88
CA GLN A 196 4.80 -15.99 19.79
C GLN A 196 5.77 -15.48 18.72
N LYS A 197 6.36 -16.43 18.03
CA LYS A 197 7.23 -16.22 16.88
C LYS A 197 6.63 -16.89 15.67
N PHE A 198 6.86 -16.31 14.48
CA PHE A 198 6.48 -16.97 13.25
C PHE A 198 7.21 -18.30 13.10
N ASP A 199 6.47 -19.34 12.76
CA ASP A 199 7.01 -20.64 12.38
C ASP A 199 7.23 -20.62 10.86
N LEU A 200 8.43 -20.24 10.43
CA LEU A 200 8.76 -20.07 9.01
C LEU A 200 9.59 -21.26 8.54
N SER A 201 9.25 -21.81 7.38
CA SER A 201 9.97 -22.87 6.68
C SER A 201 11.37 -22.43 6.19
N VAL A 202 11.62 -21.10 6.18
CA VAL A 202 12.87 -20.49 5.75
C VAL A 202 13.71 -20.00 6.93
N SER A 203 15.04 -19.95 6.76
CA SER A 203 15.92 -19.39 7.77
C SER A 203 15.68 -17.90 7.92
N LYS A 204 15.28 -17.46 9.12
CA LYS A 204 15.11 -16.04 9.44
C LYS A 204 16.45 -15.32 9.32
N HIS A 205 16.44 -14.16 8.65
CA HIS A 205 17.62 -13.30 8.63
C HIS A 205 17.81 -12.64 9.99
N SER A 206 19.03 -12.71 10.49
CA SER A 206 19.39 -11.99 11.73
C SER A 206 19.31 -10.48 11.48
N HIS A 207 18.50 -9.78 12.26
CA HIS A 207 18.37 -8.33 12.23
C HIS A 207 19.41 -7.61 13.12
N THR A 208 20.52 -8.29 13.44
CA THR A 208 21.62 -7.62 14.12
C THR A 208 22.31 -6.67 13.15
N ASP A 209 22.42 -5.41 13.55
CA ASP A 209 23.18 -4.37 12.86
C ASP A 209 24.56 -4.90 12.43
N THR A 210 24.71 -5.26 11.18
CA THR A 210 26.01 -5.30 10.56
C THR A 210 26.26 -3.90 10.01
N SER A 211 26.87 -3.06 10.85
CA SER A 211 27.67 -1.95 10.39
C SER A 211 28.65 -2.48 9.32
N ASP A 212 28.56 -1.92 8.15
CA ASP A 212 29.56 -1.84 7.09
C ASP A 212 30.82 -2.69 7.28
N GLU A 213 30.84 -3.92 6.80
CA GLU A 213 32.07 -4.54 6.34
C GLU A 213 32.20 -4.25 4.83
N GLU A 214 32.94 -3.19 4.54
CA GLU A 214 33.61 -2.98 3.27
C GLU A 214 34.55 -4.19 3.04
N THR A 215 34.11 -5.15 2.27
CA THR A 215 35.02 -6.14 1.72
C THR A 215 35.87 -5.45 0.63
N THR A 216 37.04 -4.99 1.04
CA THR A 216 38.12 -4.71 0.14
C THR A 216 38.58 -6.04 -0.48
N ASP A 217 38.09 -6.29 -1.67
CA ASP A 217 38.63 -7.36 -2.53
C ASP A 217 39.96 -6.87 -3.12
N THR A 218 41.05 -7.20 -2.40
CA THR A 218 42.42 -7.11 -2.93
C THR A 218 42.74 -8.36 -3.68
N THR A 219 42.39 -8.41 -4.96
CA THR A 219 43.07 -9.29 -5.91
C THR A 219 44.24 -8.52 -6.52
N GLU A 220 45.40 -8.79 -5.98
CA GLU A 220 46.68 -8.48 -6.64
C GLU A 220 46.76 -9.20 -7.98
N ASN A 221 46.96 -8.43 -9.04
CA ASN A 221 47.41 -8.95 -10.30
C ASN A 221 48.75 -8.30 -10.63
N PRO A 222 49.87 -9.03 -10.74
CA PRO A 222 51.15 -8.47 -11.10
C PRO A 222 51.35 -8.51 -12.63
N ASP A 223 52.11 -7.52 -13.12
CA ASP A 223 52.58 -7.30 -14.47
C ASP A 223 51.63 -6.56 -15.43
N ASP A 224 51.99 -5.42 -15.99
CA ASP A 224 53.21 -5.05 -16.73
C ASP A 224 53.21 -3.54 -17.08
N GLN A 225 54.39 -3.09 -17.34
CA GLN A 225 54.99 -1.80 -17.61
C GLN A 225 54.43 -0.98 -18.78
N THR A 226 54.64 0.33 -18.62
CA THR A 226 55.06 1.35 -19.63
C THR A 226 53.94 1.90 -20.54
N THR A 227 53.68 3.15 -20.55
CA THR A 227 54.28 4.39 -21.03
C THR A 227 53.23 5.52 -21.08
N THR A 228 53.54 6.65 -20.51
CA THR A 228 52.95 7.98 -20.78
C THR A 228 53.67 8.63 -21.98
N PRO A 229 53.31 9.79 -22.49
CA PRO A 229 52.05 10.52 -22.49
C PRO A 229 51.69 11.04 -23.91
N ASP A 230 50.46 11.50 -24.14
CA ASP A 230 50.35 12.70 -24.96
C ASP A 230 49.05 13.47 -24.75
N THR A 231 49.24 14.73 -24.71
CA THR A 231 48.36 15.88 -24.56
C THR A 231 47.57 16.10 -25.85
N THR A 232 46.25 16.35 -25.76
CA THR A 232 45.62 17.35 -26.66
C THR A 232 44.20 17.76 -26.16
N THR A 233 44.15 18.95 -25.64
CA THR A 233 43.27 20.09 -25.87
C THR A 233 41.81 19.88 -26.29
N VAL A 234 40.97 20.42 -25.45
CA VAL A 234 39.57 20.84 -25.67
C VAL A 234 39.49 21.94 -26.74
N PRO A 235 38.44 22.06 -27.47
CA PRO A 235 37.89 23.39 -27.67
C PRO A 235 36.43 23.51 -27.23
N ASN A 236 36.24 24.49 -26.41
CA ASN A 236 35.08 25.26 -26.09
C ASN A 236 34.50 25.87 -27.36
N ASP A 237 33.21 25.78 -27.63
CA ASP A 237 32.59 26.78 -28.51
C ASP A 237 31.26 27.24 -27.96
N GLN A 238 31.13 28.53 -28.07
CA GLN A 238 30.18 29.44 -27.46
C GLN A 238 28.94 29.59 -28.33
N THR A 239 27.83 29.89 -27.69
CA THR A 239 26.62 30.52 -28.22
C THR A 239 26.89 31.73 -29.13
N PRO A 240 25.94 32.09 -29.96
CA PRO A 240 25.50 33.50 -29.90
C PRO A 240 23.97 33.67 -29.86
N SER A 241 23.61 34.61 -28.98
CA SER A 241 22.37 35.34 -28.93
C SER A 241 22.19 36.21 -30.18
N THR A 242 20.99 36.35 -30.68
CA THR A 242 20.57 37.56 -31.40
C THR A 242 19.16 37.93 -31.04
N ASP A 243 19.08 39.07 -30.35
CA ASP A 243 17.92 39.93 -30.25
C ASP A 243 17.42 40.39 -31.63
N THR A 244 16.13 40.48 -31.83
CA THR A 244 15.53 41.54 -32.65
C THR A 244 14.13 41.87 -32.12
N LYS A 245 14.02 43.09 -31.61
CA LYS A 245 12.78 43.82 -31.37
C LYS A 245 12.16 44.25 -32.72
N THR A 246 10.85 44.24 -32.80
CA THR A 246 10.10 45.34 -33.47
C THR A 246 8.66 45.38 -33.00
N ASP A 247 8.24 46.60 -32.78
CA ASP A 247 6.97 47.15 -32.33
C ASP A 247 5.79 46.95 -33.30
N GLY A 248 4.56 47.12 -32.78
CA GLY A 248 3.39 47.46 -33.58
C GLY A 248 2.06 46.95 -32.99
N LYS A 249 1.47 47.58 -32.03
CA LYS A 249 0.36 48.56 -31.98
C LYS A 249 -1.02 48.09 -32.51
N THR A 250 -2.01 48.18 -31.55
CA THR A 250 -3.45 48.55 -31.70
C THR A 250 -4.40 47.59 -32.37
N SER A 251 -5.44 47.14 -31.66
CA SER A 251 -6.72 47.82 -31.41
C SER A 251 -7.76 46.86 -30.84
N THR A 252 -8.44 47.25 -29.79
CA THR A 252 -9.73 46.79 -29.34
C THR A 252 -10.81 47.32 -30.30
N PRO A 253 -11.99 46.69 -30.40
CA PRO A 253 -13.12 47.27 -29.71
C PRO A 253 -14.07 46.27 -29.01
N SER A 254 -14.63 46.77 -27.95
CA SER A 254 -15.86 46.57 -27.23
C SER A 254 -17.13 46.21 -28.02
N GLY A 255 -18.02 45.49 -27.32
CA GLY A 255 -19.43 45.28 -27.58
C GLY A 255 -19.94 44.26 -26.54
N ASP A 256 -20.41 44.60 -25.47
CA ASP A 256 -21.66 45.09 -24.86
C ASP A 256 -22.92 44.46 -25.45
N ASP A 257 -23.65 43.79 -24.57
CA ASP A 257 -25.11 43.56 -24.49
C ASP A 257 -25.30 42.30 -23.62
N GLY A 258 -25.72 42.27 -22.40
CA GLY A 258 -26.82 42.91 -21.72
C GLY A 258 -28.15 42.19 -21.98
N ILE A 259 -28.58 41.25 -21.11
CA ILE A 259 -30.00 41.12 -20.74
C ILE A 259 -30.09 40.44 -19.36
N GLN A 260 -30.59 41.20 -18.43
CA GLN A 260 -31.22 40.82 -17.16
C GLN A 260 -32.56 40.13 -17.44
N GLY A 261 -32.91 39.19 -16.58
CA GLY A 261 -34.25 38.62 -16.47
C GLY A 261 -34.50 38.06 -15.06
N SER A 262 -34.83 38.94 -14.17
CA SER A 262 -35.41 38.69 -12.83
C SER A 262 -36.91 38.35 -12.97
N LEU A 263 -37.45 37.56 -12.00
CA LEU A 263 -38.77 37.59 -11.39
C LEU A 263 -39.20 36.18 -11.00
N ASP A 264 -39.28 35.79 -9.71
CA ASP A 264 -40.29 36.15 -8.70
C ASP A 264 -41.59 35.34 -8.85
N GLY A 265 -42.08 34.81 -7.70
CA GLY A 265 -43.40 34.22 -7.57
C GLY A 265 -43.44 32.94 -6.71
N SER A 266 -43.34 32.95 -5.42
CA SER A 266 -44.31 33.06 -4.31
C SER A 266 -45.42 32.00 -4.30
N HIS A 267 -45.52 31.36 -3.11
CA HIS A 267 -46.69 30.84 -2.39
C HIS A 267 -47.54 29.69 -3.01
N ASP A 268 -47.73 28.62 -2.28
CA ASP A 268 -48.94 28.48 -1.46
C ASP A 268 -48.86 27.31 -0.45
N SER A 269 -49.38 27.56 0.71
CA SER A 269 -49.64 26.74 1.87
C SER A 269 -50.87 25.83 1.66
N GLY A 270 -50.79 24.59 2.16
CA GLY A 270 -51.98 23.72 2.23
C GLY A 270 -51.88 22.72 3.37
N THR A 271 -52.45 23.11 4.49
CA THR A 271 -52.81 22.31 5.66
C THR A 271 -53.99 21.36 5.39
N GLY A 272 -54.03 20.24 6.12
CA GLY A 272 -55.17 19.34 6.28
C GLY A 272 -54.75 17.92 6.58
N ASP A 273 -54.69 17.48 7.75
CA ASP A 273 -55.57 17.10 8.85
C ASP A 273 -56.33 15.79 8.61
N THR A 274 -56.21 14.96 9.66
CA THR A 274 -57.07 13.90 10.18
C THR A 274 -57.25 12.55 9.48
N GLY A 275 -57.07 11.50 10.32
CA GLY A 275 -58.05 10.44 10.46
C GLY A 275 -57.53 9.00 10.46
N ASN A 276 -57.14 8.48 11.55
CA ASN A 276 -57.72 7.47 12.45
C ASN A 276 -58.12 6.09 11.89
N SER A 277 -57.73 5.08 12.68
CA SER A 277 -58.31 3.73 12.98
C SER A 277 -58.02 2.61 11.96
N GLY A 278 -57.32 1.60 12.37
CA GLY A 278 -57.83 0.41 13.12
C GLY A 278 -57.92 -0.81 12.24
N ASN A 279 -57.14 -1.76 12.48
CA ASN A 279 -57.37 -3.13 12.94
C ASN A 279 -56.04 -3.91 13.02
#